data_402160acb40cc33c4fa5617ac7e46516
#
_entry.id   402160acb40cc33c4fa5617ac7e46516
#
_cell.length_a   1.000
_cell.length_b   1.000
_cell.length_c   1.000
_cell.angle_alpha   90.00
_cell.angle_beta   90.00
_cell.angle_gamma   90.00
#
_symmetry.space_group_name_H-M   'P 1'
#
loop_
_entity.id
_entity.type
_entity.pdbx_description
1 polymer ?
#
loop_
_entity_poly.entity_id
_entity_poly.type
_entity_poly.pdbx_seq_one_letter_code
_entity_poly.pdbx_strand_id
1 'polypeptide(L)'
;MIVDDNRSVLVAAKMLLENYFESVITTSIPDRIRSILQENEIGVILLDMNFKAGINNGNEGLFWLAEIKKYHPTLPVVLFTAYADIELAVKGIKEGATDFVVKPWENQKLVETLQKAYKTGQSQSTRGNGTAPNTSKPMYWGESAPMRQLRGIVEKVARTDANILITGENGTGKEMLAREIHRLSERGKAPLVTVDMGAITESLFESELFGHVKGAFTDAKADRPGKFEIANHGSLFLDEIGNLSYHLQAKLLTVLQQRSVIRVGDNTPIPIDIRLICATNRDLPEMVREGHFREDLLYRVNTIHLEIPPLRERPEDIIPLARIFLEKYAALYKRAVPTLSPDAEKQLREYPWMGNIRELEHAIEKALIIADGPMLDGRSLNLPEAQGATPATKADAPGATTLEEMEYQMIKAAIDKFSGNLSLAANQLGISRQTLYNKMKRFGL
;
A
#
# COMPACT_ATOMS: atom_id res chain seq x y z
N MET A 1 -10.76 -17.02 -14.35
CA MET A 1 -10.19 -18.16 -15.08
C MET A 1 -8.76 -18.43 -14.64
N ILE A 2 -8.32 -19.69 -14.53
CA ILE A 2 -6.93 -20.09 -14.20
C ILE A 2 -6.36 -20.88 -15.38
N VAL A 3 -5.17 -20.51 -15.82
CA VAL A 3 -4.45 -21.13 -16.94
C VAL A 3 -3.06 -21.53 -16.46
N ASP A 4 -2.81 -22.84 -16.36
CA ASP A 4 -1.57 -23.41 -15.82
C ASP A 4 -1.43 -24.86 -16.32
N ASP A 5 -0.28 -25.29 -16.82
CA ASP A 5 -0.07 -26.65 -17.34
C ASP A 5 -0.01 -27.70 -16.22
N ASN A 6 0.29 -27.27 -14.99
CA ASN A 6 0.36 -28.14 -13.82
C ASN A 6 -1.03 -28.38 -13.21
N ARG A 7 -1.55 -29.62 -13.38
CA ARG A 7 -2.86 -29.99 -12.84
C ARG A 7 -2.99 -29.84 -11.33
N SER A 8 -1.92 -30.08 -10.56
CA SER A 8 -1.96 -29.92 -9.11
C SER A 8 -2.14 -28.47 -8.70
N VAL A 9 -1.52 -27.53 -9.41
CA VAL A 9 -1.68 -26.09 -9.25
C VAL A 9 -3.11 -25.69 -9.58
N LEU A 10 -3.66 -26.16 -10.71
CA LEU A 10 -5.05 -25.89 -11.09
C LEU A 10 -6.05 -26.34 -10.02
N VAL A 11 -5.88 -27.56 -9.47
CA VAL A 11 -6.77 -28.10 -8.44
C VAL A 11 -6.65 -27.28 -7.15
N ALA A 12 -5.44 -27.04 -6.68
CA ALA A 12 -5.21 -26.30 -5.43
C ALA A 12 -5.73 -24.85 -5.52
N ALA A 13 -5.40 -24.14 -6.60
CA ALA A 13 -5.87 -22.77 -6.80
C ALA A 13 -7.39 -22.71 -7.01
N LYS A 14 -8.00 -23.68 -7.71
CA LYS A 14 -9.44 -23.78 -7.90
C LYS A 14 -10.15 -23.93 -6.57
N MET A 15 -9.77 -24.92 -5.74
CA MET A 15 -10.36 -25.17 -4.42
C MET A 15 -10.28 -23.94 -3.50
N LEU A 16 -9.18 -23.20 -3.56
CA LEU A 16 -9.04 -21.96 -2.80
C LEU A 16 -9.99 -20.88 -3.31
N LEU A 17 -9.99 -20.64 -4.63
CA LEU A 17 -10.65 -19.49 -5.23
C LEU A 17 -12.18 -19.66 -5.38
N GLU A 18 -12.71 -20.88 -5.38
CA GLU A 18 -14.17 -21.15 -5.34
C GLU A 18 -14.86 -20.61 -4.09
N ASN A 19 -14.09 -20.35 -3.02
CA ASN A 19 -14.63 -19.69 -1.83
C ASN A 19 -14.78 -18.15 -1.97
N TYR A 20 -14.17 -17.56 -2.99
CA TYR A 20 -14.07 -16.09 -3.15
C TYR A 20 -14.65 -15.58 -4.46
N PHE A 21 -14.85 -16.44 -5.45
CA PHE A 21 -15.40 -16.12 -6.75
C PHE A 21 -16.59 -17.04 -7.08
N GLU A 22 -17.59 -16.52 -7.73
CA GLU A 22 -18.84 -17.20 -8.07
C GLU A 22 -18.60 -18.42 -8.97
N SER A 23 -17.64 -18.32 -9.88
CA SER A 23 -17.26 -19.40 -10.81
C SER A 23 -15.75 -19.36 -11.07
N VAL A 24 -15.10 -20.53 -11.07
CA VAL A 24 -13.67 -20.70 -11.34
C VAL A 24 -13.47 -21.71 -12.46
N ILE A 25 -13.15 -21.21 -13.65
CA ILE A 25 -12.85 -22.01 -14.83
C ILE A 25 -11.36 -22.26 -14.88
N THR A 26 -10.95 -23.52 -15.14
CA THR A 26 -9.54 -23.91 -15.23
C THR A 26 -9.23 -24.54 -16.59
N THR A 27 -8.05 -24.26 -17.13
CA THR A 27 -7.55 -24.94 -18.34
C THR A 27 -6.05 -25.16 -18.26
N SER A 28 -5.60 -26.34 -18.67
CA SER A 28 -4.18 -26.65 -18.82
C SER A 28 -3.64 -26.41 -20.24
N ILE A 29 -4.51 -25.96 -21.16
CA ILE A 29 -4.18 -25.75 -22.58
C ILE A 29 -4.41 -24.29 -22.91
N PRO A 30 -3.33 -23.49 -23.10
CA PRO A 30 -3.46 -22.06 -23.32
C PRO A 30 -4.21 -21.73 -24.64
N ASP A 31 -4.14 -22.56 -25.66
CA ASP A 31 -4.88 -22.37 -26.92
C ASP A 31 -6.41 -22.29 -26.72
N ARG A 32 -6.93 -22.83 -25.61
CA ARG A 32 -8.35 -22.76 -25.24
C ARG A 32 -8.78 -21.44 -24.64
N ILE A 33 -7.84 -20.56 -24.30
CA ILE A 33 -8.16 -19.24 -23.70
C ILE A 33 -9.19 -18.51 -24.54
N ARG A 34 -8.98 -18.47 -25.85
CA ARG A 34 -9.85 -17.73 -26.77
C ARG A 34 -11.28 -18.29 -26.81
N SER A 35 -11.45 -19.59 -26.91
CA SER A 35 -12.79 -20.21 -26.90
C SER A 35 -13.50 -20.02 -25.57
N ILE A 36 -12.79 -20.16 -24.44
CA ILE A 36 -13.37 -19.95 -23.12
C ILE A 36 -13.83 -18.50 -22.92
N LEU A 37 -13.05 -17.52 -23.40
CA LEU A 37 -13.40 -16.10 -23.34
C LEU A 37 -14.60 -15.71 -24.22
N GLN A 38 -14.86 -16.49 -25.28
CA GLN A 38 -16.05 -16.31 -26.13
C GLN A 38 -17.32 -16.93 -25.53
N GLU A 39 -17.17 -18.02 -24.77
CA GLU A 39 -18.27 -18.78 -24.21
C GLU A 39 -18.65 -18.32 -22.79
N ASN A 40 -17.76 -17.62 -22.08
CA ASN A 40 -17.94 -17.28 -20.69
C ASN A 40 -17.56 -15.82 -20.41
N GLU A 41 -18.24 -15.19 -19.50
CA GLU A 41 -17.90 -13.87 -18.99
C GLU A 41 -16.82 -14.00 -17.92
N ILE A 42 -15.58 -13.67 -18.28
CA ILE A 42 -14.40 -13.78 -17.42
C ILE A 42 -14.04 -12.43 -16.84
N GLY A 43 -14.05 -12.29 -15.52
CA GLY A 43 -13.73 -11.05 -14.82
C GLY A 43 -12.23 -10.86 -14.52
N VAL A 44 -11.45 -11.94 -14.41
CA VAL A 44 -10.01 -11.93 -14.15
C VAL A 44 -9.35 -13.23 -14.61
N ILE A 45 -8.11 -13.16 -15.08
CA ILE A 45 -7.31 -14.33 -15.46
C ILE A 45 -6.07 -14.43 -14.57
N LEU A 46 -5.83 -15.64 -14.02
CA LEU A 46 -4.54 -16.03 -13.47
C LEU A 46 -3.83 -16.86 -14.53
N LEU A 47 -2.69 -16.37 -15.04
CA LEU A 47 -1.98 -16.90 -16.21
C LEU A 47 -0.58 -17.36 -15.83
N ASP A 48 -0.26 -18.63 -16.02
CA ASP A 48 1.10 -19.12 -15.86
C ASP A 48 2.06 -18.49 -16.89
N MET A 49 3.31 -18.31 -16.47
CA MET A 49 4.38 -17.79 -17.33
C MET A 49 5.03 -18.86 -18.20
N ASN A 50 4.98 -20.13 -17.80
CA ASN A 50 5.66 -21.25 -18.47
C ASN A 50 4.71 -22.44 -18.66
N PHE A 51 4.46 -22.86 -19.91
CA PHE A 51 3.55 -23.95 -20.26
C PHE A 51 4.23 -25.23 -20.75
N LYS A 52 5.58 -25.28 -20.84
CA LYS A 52 6.32 -26.48 -21.21
C LYS A 52 7.32 -26.86 -20.14
N ALA A 53 7.17 -28.06 -19.59
CA ALA A 53 8.12 -28.64 -18.66
C ALA A 53 9.53 -28.69 -19.27
N GLY A 54 10.46 -27.90 -18.72
CA GLY A 54 11.88 -27.92 -19.08
C GLY A 54 12.43 -26.72 -19.84
N ILE A 55 11.61 -25.76 -20.26
CA ILE A 55 12.05 -24.51 -20.90
C ILE A 55 11.50 -23.31 -20.11
N ASN A 56 12.21 -22.92 -19.08
CA ASN A 56 11.83 -21.79 -18.21
C ASN A 56 12.32 -20.46 -18.83
N ASN A 57 11.74 -20.03 -19.95
CA ASN A 57 12.07 -18.73 -20.55
C ASN A 57 10.96 -17.67 -20.42
N GLY A 58 9.79 -18.03 -19.84
CA GLY A 58 8.65 -17.11 -19.57
C GLY A 58 8.02 -16.46 -20.82
N ASN A 59 8.54 -16.71 -22.01
CA ASN A 59 8.07 -16.09 -23.24
C ASN A 59 6.68 -16.56 -23.65
N GLU A 60 6.26 -17.74 -23.24
CA GLU A 60 4.94 -18.30 -23.57
C GLU A 60 3.84 -17.54 -22.82
N GLY A 61 4.02 -17.27 -21.52
CA GLY A 61 3.08 -16.46 -20.75
C GLY A 61 2.94 -15.04 -21.28
N LEU A 62 4.06 -14.42 -21.68
CA LEU A 62 4.04 -13.08 -22.31
C LEU A 62 3.32 -13.09 -23.67
N PHE A 63 3.53 -14.12 -24.48
CA PHE A 63 2.80 -14.29 -25.74
C PHE A 63 1.29 -14.37 -25.50
N TRP A 64 0.84 -15.20 -24.55
CA TRP A 64 -0.58 -15.30 -24.24
C TRP A 64 -1.16 -14.06 -23.61
N LEU A 65 -0.38 -13.36 -22.78
CA LEU A 65 -0.76 -12.05 -22.25
C LEU A 65 -1.03 -11.07 -23.41
N ALA A 66 -0.12 -10.97 -24.37
CA ALA A 66 -0.28 -10.10 -25.54
C ALA A 66 -1.51 -10.48 -26.38
N GLU A 67 -1.76 -11.79 -26.62
CA GLU A 67 -2.95 -12.26 -27.32
C GLU A 67 -4.24 -11.94 -26.57
N ILE A 68 -4.30 -12.14 -25.25
CA ILE A 68 -5.46 -11.77 -24.43
C ILE A 68 -5.70 -10.26 -24.53
N LYS A 69 -4.67 -9.45 -24.35
CA LYS A 69 -4.78 -7.98 -24.36
C LYS A 69 -5.15 -7.41 -25.71
N LYS A 70 -4.82 -8.09 -26.80
CA LYS A 70 -5.19 -7.71 -28.17
C LYS A 70 -6.71 -7.75 -28.40
N TYR A 71 -7.39 -8.75 -27.85
CA TYR A 71 -8.84 -8.93 -28.01
C TYR A 71 -9.67 -8.43 -26.83
N HIS A 72 -9.08 -8.43 -25.62
CA HIS A 72 -9.69 -8.00 -24.36
C HIS A 72 -8.77 -7.05 -23.61
N PRO A 73 -8.55 -5.80 -24.09
CA PRO A 73 -7.55 -4.88 -23.52
C PRO A 73 -7.81 -4.50 -22.05
N THR A 74 -9.08 -4.50 -21.65
CA THR A 74 -9.51 -4.15 -20.28
C THR A 74 -9.56 -5.31 -19.33
N LEU A 75 -9.49 -6.57 -19.82
CA LEU A 75 -9.56 -7.77 -18.97
C LEU A 75 -8.33 -7.89 -18.07
N PRO A 76 -8.47 -7.90 -16.74
CA PRO A 76 -7.35 -8.05 -15.84
C PRO A 76 -6.67 -9.42 -15.99
N VAL A 77 -5.35 -9.39 -16.10
CA VAL A 77 -4.51 -10.60 -16.13
C VAL A 77 -3.47 -10.48 -15.01
N VAL A 78 -3.47 -11.46 -14.12
CA VAL A 78 -2.45 -11.63 -13.07
C VAL A 78 -1.53 -12.76 -13.51
N LEU A 79 -0.22 -12.48 -13.54
CA LEU A 79 0.78 -13.48 -13.93
C LEU A 79 1.11 -14.40 -12.74
N PHE A 80 1.34 -15.67 -13.03
CA PHE A 80 1.70 -16.67 -12.05
C PHE A 80 3.10 -17.21 -12.37
N THR A 81 4.11 -16.89 -11.57
CA THR A 81 5.52 -17.05 -11.92
C THR A 81 6.31 -17.79 -10.85
N ALA A 82 7.38 -18.50 -11.23
CA ALA A 82 8.34 -19.06 -10.30
C ALA A 82 9.29 -17.99 -9.74
N TYR A 83 9.92 -18.25 -8.60
CA TYR A 83 10.81 -17.30 -7.90
C TYR A 83 12.00 -16.82 -8.78
N ALA A 84 12.43 -17.65 -9.75
CA ALA A 84 13.52 -17.35 -10.67
C ALA A 84 13.14 -16.37 -11.81
N ASP A 85 11.85 -16.10 -12.03
CA ASP A 85 11.34 -15.39 -13.21
C ASP A 85 10.76 -14.00 -12.88
N ILE A 86 11.19 -13.38 -11.77
CA ILE A 86 10.67 -12.06 -11.33
C ILE A 86 10.93 -10.97 -12.41
N GLU A 87 12.06 -11.00 -13.10
CA GLU A 87 12.35 -10.06 -14.19
C GLU A 87 11.34 -10.18 -15.33
N LEU A 88 10.92 -11.40 -15.65
CA LEU A 88 9.89 -11.67 -16.66
C LEU A 88 8.49 -11.23 -16.18
N ALA A 89 8.19 -11.36 -14.88
CA ALA A 89 6.95 -10.83 -14.33
C ALA A 89 6.89 -9.30 -14.43
N VAL A 90 8.00 -8.61 -14.15
CA VAL A 90 8.14 -7.16 -14.34
C VAL A 90 7.94 -6.78 -15.81
N LYS A 91 8.50 -7.56 -16.76
CA LYS A 91 8.26 -7.38 -18.20
C LYS A 91 6.77 -7.56 -18.53
N GLY A 92 6.12 -8.58 -17.97
CA GLY A 92 4.68 -8.81 -18.16
C GLY A 92 3.81 -7.66 -17.67
N ILE A 93 4.15 -7.01 -16.55
CA ILE A 93 3.47 -5.79 -16.10
C ILE A 93 3.58 -4.67 -17.14
N LYS A 94 4.78 -4.48 -17.72
CA LYS A 94 5.00 -3.51 -18.81
C LYS A 94 4.19 -3.84 -20.07
N GLU A 95 3.92 -5.11 -20.33
CA GLU A 95 3.13 -5.60 -21.47
C GLU A 95 1.62 -5.63 -21.19
N GLY A 96 1.20 -5.13 -20.02
CA GLY A 96 -0.20 -4.90 -19.69
C GLY A 96 -0.82 -5.91 -18.72
N ALA A 97 -0.03 -6.76 -18.06
CA ALA A 97 -0.52 -7.52 -16.91
C ALA A 97 -0.91 -6.57 -15.77
N THR A 98 -1.92 -6.93 -15.00
CA THR A 98 -2.42 -6.11 -13.91
C THR A 98 -1.56 -6.25 -12.66
N ASP A 99 -1.06 -7.48 -12.39
CA ASP A 99 -0.23 -7.80 -11.23
C ASP A 99 0.44 -9.17 -11.44
N PHE A 100 1.26 -9.63 -10.48
CA PHE A 100 1.83 -10.98 -10.50
C PHE A 100 1.84 -11.62 -9.10
N VAL A 101 1.86 -12.97 -9.07
CA VAL A 101 2.00 -13.78 -7.86
C VAL A 101 3.11 -14.81 -8.07
N VAL A 102 3.93 -15.03 -7.04
CA VAL A 102 5.08 -15.95 -7.10
C VAL A 102 4.68 -17.33 -6.59
N LYS A 103 5.14 -18.40 -7.25
CA LYS A 103 5.02 -19.80 -6.84
C LYS A 103 6.25 -20.21 -5.97
N PRO A 104 6.07 -20.89 -4.82
CA PRO A 104 4.81 -21.22 -4.18
C PRO A 104 4.15 -19.97 -3.58
N TRP A 105 2.82 -19.93 -3.64
CA TRP A 105 2.05 -18.77 -3.21
C TRP A 105 1.57 -18.86 -1.76
N GLU A 106 1.33 -17.71 -1.18
CA GLU A 106 0.57 -17.55 0.06
C GLU A 106 -0.91 -17.35 -0.30
N ASN A 107 -1.80 -18.16 0.30
CA ASN A 107 -3.21 -18.20 -0.07
C ASN A 107 -3.89 -16.82 0.03
N GLN A 108 -3.62 -16.10 1.11
CA GLN A 108 -4.21 -14.78 1.33
C GLN A 108 -3.76 -13.78 0.26
N LYS A 109 -2.47 -13.75 -0.05
CA LYS A 109 -1.88 -12.85 -1.05
C LYS A 109 -2.42 -13.13 -2.46
N LEU A 110 -2.59 -14.39 -2.83
CA LEU A 110 -3.18 -14.77 -4.11
C LEU A 110 -4.62 -14.25 -4.24
N VAL A 111 -5.44 -14.45 -3.19
CA VAL A 111 -6.83 -13.99 -3.16
C VAL A 111 -6.91 -12.47 -3.24
N GLU A 112 -6.14 -11.74 -2.43
CA GLU A 112 -6.12 -10.28 -2.41
C GLU A 112 -5.71 -9.70 -3.78
N THR A 113 -4.67 -10.25 -4.39
CA THR A 113 -4.18 -9.82 -5.71
C THR A 113 -5.25 -10.00 -6.78
N LEU A 114 -5.92 -11.17 -6.82
CA LEU A 114 -6.96 -11.45 -7.80
C LEU A 114 -8.22 -10.61 -7.57
N GLN A 115 -8.63 -10.38 -6.32
CA GLN A 115 -9.77 -9.52 -6.00
C GLN A 115 -9.50 -8.06 -6.36
N LYS A 116 -8.28 -7.57 -6.11
CA LYS A 116 -7.85 -6.22 -6.51
C LYS A 116 -7.87 -6.08 -8.03
N ALA A 117 -7.30 -7.05 -8.75
CA ALA A 117 -7.30 -7.08 -10.21
C ALA A 117 -8.73 -7.10 -10.77
N TYR A 118 -9.61 -7.95 -10.23
CA TYR A 118 -11.02 -8.04 -10.62
C TYR A 118 -11.77 -6.70 -10.46
N LYS A 119 -11.60 -6.04 -9.30
CA LYS A 119 -12.18 -4.71 -9.04
C LYS A 119 -11.67 -3.65 -10.01
N THR A 120 -10.39 -3.70 -10.36
CA THR A 120 -9.78 -2.79 -11.34
C THR A 120 -10.36 -3.00 -12.73
N GLY A 121 -10.60 -4.24 -13.13
CA GLY A 121 -11.23 -4.58 -14.42
C GLY A 121 -12.67 -4.13 -14.54
N GLN A 122 -13.47 -4.32 -13.49
CA GLN A 122 -14.85 -3.80 -13.47
C GLN A 122 -14.91 -2.29 -13.61
N SER A 123 -13.95 -1.56 -13.01
CA SER A 123 -13.86 -0.10 -13.16
C SER A 123 -13.47 0.33 -14.57
N GLN A 124 -12.84 -0.53 -15.37
CA GLN A 124 -12.44 -0.24 -16.74
C GLN A 124 -13.50 -0.66 -17.79
N SER A 125 -14.27 -1.71 -17.54
CA SER A 125 -15.35 -2.15 -18.44
C SER A 125 -16.57 -1.22 -18.46
N THR A 126 -16.77 -0.43 -17.39
CA THR A 126 -17.81 0.61 -17.30
C THR A 126 -17.38 1.96 -17.90
N ARG A 127 -16.15 2.09 -18.43
CA ARG A 127 -15.63 3.32 -19.07
C ARG A 127 -15.88 3.45 -20.58
N GLY A 128 -16.75 2.62 -21.14
CA GLY A 128 -17.39 2.89 -22.42
C GLY A 128 -18.58 3.82 -22.23
N ASN A 129 -18.41 5.13 -22.45
CA ASN A 129 -19.48 6.15 -22.45
C ASN A 129 -20.32 6.28 -21.18
N GLY A 130 -19.91 7.16 -20.31
CA GLY A 130 -20.73 7.63 -19.20
C GLY A 130 -19.91 7.81 -17.93
N THR A 131 -19.68 9.05 -17.55
CA THR A 131 -19.23 9.44 -16.21
C THR A 131 -20.09 8.77 -15.15
N ALA A 132 -19.60 7.63 -14.62
CA ALA A 132 -20.19 7.09 -13.41
C ALA A 132 -19.93 8.12 -12.29
N PRO A 133 -20.96 8.58 -11.57
CA PRO A 133 -20.77 9.48 -10.45
C PRO A 133 -19.88 8.77 -9.43
N ASN A 134 -18.88 9.47 -8.97
CA ASN A 134 -17.95 9.02 -7.93
C ASN A 134 -18.74 8.86 -6.62
N THR A 135 -19.45 7.74 -6.44
CA THR A 135 -20.19 7.40 -5.23
C THR A 135 -19.24 6.82 -4.19
N SER A 136 -18.13 7.49 -3.93
CA SER A 136 -17.33 7.21 -2.74
C SER A 136 -18.22 7.53 -1.52
N LYS A 137 -18.42 6.53 -0.64
CA LYS A 137 -19.10 6.78 0.63
C LYS A 137 -18.41 7.97 1.31
N PRO A 138 -19.16 8.91 1.91
CA PRO A 138 -18.58 10.03 2.61
C PRO A 138 -17.62 9.54 3.70
N MET A 139 -16.54 10.28 3.93
CA MET A 139 -15.58 9.97 4.99
C MET A 139 -16.29 10.02 6.36
N TYR A 140 -15.99 9.05 7.22
CA TYR A 140 -16.34 9.18 8.62
C TYR A 140 -15.43 10.20 9.29
N TRP A 141 -15.99 11.31 9.75
CA TRP A 141 -15.22 12.45 10.27
C TRP A 141 -14.79 12.29 11.73
N GLY A 142 -15.42 11.39 12.47
CA GLY A 142 -15.22 11.28 13.91
C GLY A 142 -15.98 12.34 14.71
N GLU A 143 -15.92 12.20 16.03
CA GLU A 143 -16.59 13.08 17.00
C GLU A 143 -15.60 13.90 17.83
N SER A 144 -14.30 13.65 17.68
CA SER A 144 -13.25 14.36 18.41
C SER A 144 -13.17 15.85 18.01
N ALA A 145 -12.73 16.68 18.95
CA ALA A 145 -12.62 18.12 18.73
C ALA A 145 -11.62 18.47 17.58
N PRO A 146 -10.44 17.82 17.48
CA PRO A 146 -9.52 18.06 16.37
C PRO A 146 -10.12 17.73 15.01
N MET A 147 -10.86 16.60 14.89
CA MET A 147 -11.47 16.19 13.63
C MET A 147 -12.63 17.13 13.23
N ARG A 148 -13.40 17.64 14.19
CA ARG A 148 -14.44 18.66 13.90
C ARG A 148 -13.84 19.96 13.40
N GLN A 149 -12.71 20.40 13.97
CA GLN A 149 -11.99 21.59 13.49
C GLN A 149 -11.46 21.38 12.07
N LEU A 150 -10.80 20.24 11.83
CA LEU A 150 -10.31 19.86 10.50
C LEU A 150 -11.44 19.86 9.47
N ARG A 151 -12.59 19.27 9.81
CA ARG A 151 -13.77 19.26 8.94
C ARG A 151 -14.23 20.68 8.59
N GLY A 152 -14.30 21.58 9.56
CA GLY A 152 -14.69 22.98 9.33
C GLY A 152 -13.75 23.72 8.38
N ILE A 153 -12.45 23.41 8.42
CA ILE A 153 -11.46 23.96 7.47
C ILE A 153 -11.68 23.35 6.08
N VAL A 154 -11.83 22.04 6.01
CA VAL A 154 -12.02 21.31 4.75
C VAL A 154 -13.26 21.77 4.00
N GLU A 155 -14.39 21.97 4.67
CA GLU A 155 -15.63 22.45 4.06
C GLU A 155 -15.47 23.84 3.38
N LYS A 156 -14.60 24.68 3.93
CA LYS A 156 -14.27 26.01 3.33
C LYS A 156 -13.31 25.86 2.15
N VAL A 157 -12.23 25.09 2.35
CA VAL A 157 -11.13 24.96 1.37
C VAL A 157 -11.54 24.10 0.17
N ALA A 158 -12.42 23.14 0.36
CA ALA A 158 -12.87 22.25 -0.71
C ALA A 158 -13.46 23.01 -1.91
N ARG A 159 -14.10 24.14 -1.68
CA ARG A 159 -14.71 24.99 -2.73
C ARG A 159 -13.71 25.89 -3.48
N THR A 160 -12.45 25.85 -3.14
CA THR A 160 -11.38 26.61 -3.79
C THR A 160 -10.51 25.73 -4.67
N ASP A 161 -9.78 26.33 -5.61
CA ASP A 161 -8.76 25.62 -6.42
C ASP A 161 -7.34 25.67 -5.79
N ALA A 162 -7.24 26.06 -4.52
CA ALA A 162 -5.96 26.11 -3.81
C ALA A 162 -5.32 24.71 -3.72
N ASN A 163 -4.00 24.65 -3.86
CA ASN A 163 -3.24 23.45 -3.59
C ASN A 163 -3.31 23.10 -2.11
N ILE A 164 -3.41 21.84 -1.80
CA ILE A 164 -3.55 21.34 -0.42
C ILE A 164 -2.42 20.38 -0.13
N LEU A 165 -1.74 20.59 1.00
CA LEU A 165 -0.81 19.64 1.57
C LEU A 165 -1.43 19.02 2.82
N ILE A 166 -1.58 17.69 2.81
CA ILE A 166 -2.07 16.89 3.93
C ILE A 166 -0.88 16.23 4.61
N THR A 167 -0.68 16.50 5.90
CA THR A 167 0.33 15.83 6.71
C THR A 167 -0.31 14.96 7.79
N GLY A 168 0.45 14.01 8.30
CA GLY A 168 0.03 13.11 9.36
C GLY A 168 0.73 11.76 9.27
N GLU A 169 0.73 11.04 10.35
CA GLU A 169 1.36 9.72 10.45
C GLU A 169 0.80 8.71 9.45
N ASN A 170 1.52 7.61 9.26
CA ASN A 170 1.03 6.51 8.43
C ASN A 170 -0.27 5.93 9.00
N GLY A 171 -1.24 5.64 8.12
CA GLY A 171 -2.51 5.04 8.53
C GLY A 171 -3.52 5.99 9.17
N THR A 172 -3.29 7.32 9.21
CA THR A 172 -4.23 8.31 9.77
C THR A 172 -5.44 8.60 8.88
N GLY A 173 -5.39 8.25 7.59
CA GLY A 173 -6.48 8.43 6.63
C GLY A 173 -6.26 9.59 5.64
N LYS A 174 -5.02 9.94 5.32
CA LYS A 174 -4.67 11.04 4.36
C LYS A 174 -5.36 10.86 3.01
N GLU A 175 -5.37 9.65 2.44
CA GLU A 175 -6.04 9.37 1.17
C GLU A 175 -7.57 9.57 1.27
N MET A 176 -8.19 9.14 2.37
CA MET A 176 -9.64 9.34 2.58
C MET A 176 -9.99 10.82 2.67
N LEU A 177 -9.14 11.62 3.32
CA LEU A 177 -9.30 13.07 3.40
C LEU A 177 -9.17 13.72 2.02
N ALA A 178 -8.19 13.31 1.21
CA ALA A 178 -8.02 13.82 -0.15
C ALA A 178 -9.24 13.50 -1.03
N ARG A 179 -9.80 12.29 -0.94
CA ARG A 179 -11.04 11.89 -1.64
C ARG A 179 -12.23 12.73 -1.19
N GLU A 180 -12.35 13.00 0.10
CA GLU A 180 -13.45 13.79 0.65
C GLU A 180 -13.34 15.27 0.23
N ILE A 181 -12.13 15.86 0.23
CA ILE A 181 -11.86 17.21 -0.30
C ILE A 181 -12.28 17.31 -1.77
N HIS A 182 -11.90 16.31 -2.59
CA HIS A 182 -12.30 16.27 -3.99
C HIS A 182 -13.83 16.15 -4.12
N ARG A 183 -14.48 15.26 -3.36
CA ARG A 183 -15.93 15.06 -3.37
C ARG A 183 -16.71 16.33 -3.04
N LEU A 184 -16.21 17.13 -2.09
CA LEU A 184 -16.82 18.40 -1.66
C LEU A 184 -16.49 19.58 -2.57
N SER A 185 -15.58 19.41 -3.55
CA SER A 185 -15.16 20.46 -4.46
C SER A 185 -16.10 20.63 -5.64
N GLU A 186 -15.97 21.75 -6.36
CA GLU A 186 -16.66 21.98 -7.62
C GLU A 186 -16.29 20.94 -8.70
N ARG A 187 -15.08 20.33 -8.56
CA ARG A 187 -14.56 19.24 -9.40
C ARG A 187 -14.98 17.84 -8.93
N GLY A 188 -15.87 17.73 -7.95
CA GLY A 188 -16.26 16.44 -7.34
C GLY A 188 -16.88 15.42 -8.29
N LYS A 189 -17.35 15.86 -9.47
CA LYS A 189 -17.85 14.99 -10.54
C LYS A 189 -16.79 14.67 -11.60
N ALA A 190 -15.67 15.37 -11.59
CA ALA A 190 -14.55 15.17 -12.49
C ALA A 190 -13.61 14.04 -11.98
N PRO A 191 -12.63 13.58 -12.77
CA PRO A 191 -11.72 12.53 -12.32
C PRO A 191 -10.87 12.98 -11.13
N LEU A 192 -10.71 12.07 -10.13
CA LEU A 192 -9.65 12.12 -9.13
C LEU A 192 -8.60 11.07 -9.51
N VAL A 193 -7.44 11.52 -9.93
CA VAL A 193 -6.31 10.65 -10.26
C VAL A 193 -5.38 10.57 -9.05
N THR A 194 -5.18 9.37 -8.53
CA THR A 194 -4.29 9.11 -7.38
C THR A 194 -2.97 8.53 -7.87
N VAL A 195 -1.87 9.03 -7.33
CA VAL A 195 -0.52 8.54 -7.59
C VAL A 195 0.20 8.37 -6.26
N ASP A 196 0.60 7.14 -5.95
CA ASP A 196 1.46 6.82 -4.81
C ASP A 196 2.93 6.91 -5.25
N MET A 197 3.65 7.89 -4.68
CA MET A 197 5.05 8.18 -5.01
C MET A 197 6.02 7.13 -4.45
N GLY A 198 5.59 6.33 -3.47
CA GLY A 198 6.38 5.23 -2.93
C GLY A 198 6.28 3.93 -3.73
N ALA A 199 5.21 3.77 -4.52
CA ALA A 199 4.95 2.54 -5.27
C ALA A 199 5.56 2.53 -6.68
N ILE A 200 6.00 3.68 -7.22
CA ILE A 200 6.53 3.80 -8.58
C ILE A 200 8.05 3.84 -8.53
N THR A 201 8.72 2.99 -9.32
CA THR A 201 10.17 3.03 -9.47
C THR A 201 10.60 4.32 -10.18
N GLU A 202 11.75 4.88 -9.79
CA GLU A 202 12.25 6.17 -10.31
C GLU A 202 12.34 6.20 -11.85
N SER A 203 12.74 5.10 -12.49
CA SER A 203 12.83 4.98 -13.94
C SER A 203 11.50 5.06 -14.69
N LEU A 204 10.38 4.72 -14.02
CA LEU A 204 9.04 4.76 -14.62
C LEU A 204 8.28 6.05 -14.26
N PHE A 205 8.78 6.76 -13.27
CA PHE A 205 8.10 7.89 -12.66
C PHE A 205 7.79 9.00 -13.65
N GLU A 206 8.78 9.37 -14.47
CA GLU A 206 8.61 10.41 -15.48
C GLU A 206 7.54 10.02 -16.51
N SER A 207 7.62 8.79 -17.01
CA SER A 207 6.69 8.26 -17.99
C SER A 207 5.26 8.16 -17.45
N GLU A 208 5.08 7.77 -16.18
CA GLU A 208 3.76 7.66 -15.55
C GLU A 208 3.16 9.05 -15.29
N LEU A 209 3.93 10.00 -14.74
CA LEU A 209 3.41 11.32 -14.42
C LEU A 209 3.21 12.19 -15.64
N PHE A 210 4.24 12.30 -16.49
CA PHE A 210 4.25 13.26 -17.61
C PHE A 210 3.83 12.66 -18.95
N GLY A 211 3.75 11.31 -19.04
CA GLY A 211 3.51 10.62 -20.30
C GLY A 211 4.77 10.50 -21.18
N HIS A 212 4.66 9.79 -22.27
CA HIS A 212 5.74 9.64 -23.24
C HIS A 212 5.20 9.54 -24.67
N VAL A 213 6.04 9.92 -25.63
CA VAL A 213 5.79 9.66 -27.04
C VAL A 213 6.49 8.37 -27.48
N LYS A 214 6.02 7.78 -28.57
CA LYS A 214 6.65 6.62 -29.17
C LYS A 214 8.13 6.89 -29.46
N GLY A 215 9.01 5.99 -29.04
CA GLY A 215 10.45 6.09 -29.25
C GLY A 215 11.19 6.93 -28.19
N ALA A 216 10.53 7.44 -27.16
CA ALA A 216 11.14 8.21 -26.08
C ALA A 216 12.21 7.41 -25.29
N PHE A 217 12.05 6.09 -25.22
CA PHE A 217 13.00 5.12 -24.67
C PHE A 217 12.80 3.76 -25.35
N THR A 218 13.70 2.80 -25.11
CA THR A 218 13.76 1.50 -25.81
C THR A 218 12.43 0.75 -25.88
N ASP A 219 11.58 0.88 -24.84
CA ASP A 219 10.30 0.19 -24.73
C ASP A 219 9.08 1.07 -25.04
N ALA A 220 9.25 2.32 -25.45
CA ALA A 220 8.16 3.22 -25.82
C ALA A 220 7.57 2.90 -27.19
N LYS A 221 6.73 1.86 -27.28
CA LYS A 221 6.14 1.36 -28.54
C LYS A 221 4.99 2.22 -29.05
N ALA A 222 4.34 3.02 -28.20
CA ALA A 222 3.20 3.88 -28.51
C ALA A 222 3.22 5.14 -27.64
N ASP A 223 2.50 6.17 -28.05
CA ASP A 223 2.25 7.34 -27.21
C ASP A 223 1.38 6.95 -26.01
N ARG A 224 1.73 7.48 -24.82
CA ARG A 224 0.95 7.25 -23.61
C ARG A 224 0.77 8.56 -22.83
N PRO A 225 -0.49 8.97 -22.53
CA PRO A 225 -0.74 10.14 -21.71
C PRO A 225 -0.30 9.91 -20.28
N GLY A 226 0.24 10.97 -19.64
CA GLY A 226 0.63 10.96 -18.24
C GLY A 226 -0.54 11.18 -17.29
N LYS A 227 -0.29 10.99 -15.98
CA LYS A 227 -1.29 11.23 -14.94
C LYS A 227 -1.77 12.69 -14.90
N PHE A 228 -0.90 13.66 -15.24
CA PHE A 228 -1.28 15.06 -15.37
C PHE A 228 -2.33 15.29 -16.46
N GLU A 229 -2.16 14.67 -17.62
CA GLU A 229 -3.13 14.75 -18.70
C GLU A 229 -4.45 14.06 -18.36
N ILE A 230 -4.37 12.87 -17.72
CA ILE A 230 -5.56 12.10 -17.29
C ILE A 230 -6.36 12.85 -16.22
N ALA A 231 -5.68 13.63 -15.34
CA ALA A 231 -6.30 14.42 -14.30
C ALA A 231 -6.86 15.77 -14.80
N ASN A 232 -6.71 16.08 -16.07
CA ASN A 232 -7.12 17.36 -16.63
C ASN A 232 -8.60 17.67 -16.36
N HIS A 233 -8.91 18.90 -15.97
CA HIS A 233 -10.21 19.38 -15.46
C HIS A 233 -10.71 18.68 -14.18
N GLY A 234 -9.89 17.85 -13.56
CA GLY A 234 -10.17 17.14 -12.33
C GLY A 234 -9.21 17.49 -11.19
N SER A 235 -8.91 16.52 -10.34
CA SER A 235 -7.94 16.64 -9.27
C SER A 235 -6.86 15.58 -9.41
N LEU A 236 -5.62 15.96 -9.09
CA LEU A 236 -4.48 15.05 -8.96
C LEU A 236 -4.10 14.94 -7.50
N PHE A 237 -4.12 13.72 -6.98
CA PHE A 237 -3.68 13.42 -5.62
C PHE A 237 -2.32 12.72 -5.67
N LEU A 238 -1.30 13.34 -5.08
CA LEU A 238 0.05 12.82 -4.96
C LEU A 238 0.28 12.37 -3.53
N ASP A 239 0.25 11.05 -3.29
CA ASP A 239 0.53 10.48 -1.97
C ASP A 239 2.03 10.29 -1.78
N GLU A 240 2.50 10.50 -0.55
CA GLU A 240 3.91 10.39 -0.15
C GLU A 240 4.87 11.27 -0.99
N ILE A 241 4.50 12.54 -1.22
CA ILE A 241 5.28 13.51 -2.02
C ILE A 241 6.72 13.69 -1.51
N GLY A 242 6.99 13.44 -0.23
CA GLY A 242 8.33 13.45 0.36
C GLY A 242 9.26 12.36 -0.18
N ASN A 243 8.76 11.38 -0.94
CA ASN A 243 9.57 10.33 -1.57
C ASN A 243 10.08 10.70 -2.96
N LEU A 244 9.70 11.87 -3.50
CA LEU A 244 10.18 12.35 -4.78
C LEU A 244 11.68 12.61 -4.77
N SER A 245 12.40 12.09 -5.76
CA SER A 245 13.80 12.47 -5.97
C SER A 245 13.94 13.96 -6.32
N TYR A 246 15.05 14.57 -5.92
CA TYR A 246 15.29 16.01 -6.10
C TYR A 246 15.14 16.49 -7.55
N HIS A 247 15.52 15.63 -8.51
CA HIS A 247 15.36 15.90 -9.95
C HIS A 247 13.88 15.98 -10.35
N LEU A 248 13.06 15.05 -9.88
CA LEU A 248 11.62 15.01 -10.19
C LEU A 248 10.85 16.15 -9.53
N GLN A 249 11.32 16.63 -8.37
CA GLN A 249 10.78 17.82 -7.74
C GLN A 249 10.90 19.06 -8.64
N ALA A 250 12.03 19.23 -9.35
CA ALA A 250 12.21 20.34 -10.29
C ALA A 250 11.24 20.27 -11.48
N LYS A 251 11.03 19.06 -12.04
CA LYS A 251 10.06 18.85 -13.13
C LYS A 251 8.63 19.11 -12.67
N LEU A 252 8.27 18.61 -11.49
CA LEU A 252 6.96 18.86 -10.89
C LEU A 252 6.71 20.35 -10.70
N LEU A 253 7.69 21.09 -10.18
CA LEU A 253 7.59 22.53 -10.00
C LEU A 253 7.31 23.25 -11.32
N THR A 254 8.05 22.88 -12.40
CA THR A 254 7.87 23.46 -13.74
C THR A 254 6.44 23.26 -14.24
N VAL A 255 5.89 22.06 -14.11
CA VAL A 255 4.51 21.75 -14.53
C VAL A 255 3.49 22.59 -13.74
N LEU A 256 3.69 22.72 -12.43
CA LEU A 256 2.80 23.49 -11.56
C LEU A 256 2.87 25.01 -11.80
N GLN A 257 4.02 25.52 -12.26
CA GLN A 257 4.21 26.93 -12.60
C GLN A 257 3.64 27.28 -13.96
N GLN A 258 3.94 26.44 -14.97
CA GLN A 258 3.56 26.67 -16.36
C GLN A 258 2.12 26.22 -16.68
N ARG A 259 1.50 25.44 -15.79
CA ARG A 259 0.21 24.76 -16.06
C ARG A 259 0.19 24.01 -17.38
N SER A 260 1.30 23.40 -17.70
CA SER A 260 1.47 22.57 -18.90
C SER A 260 2.42 21.43 -18.62
N VAL A 261 2.21 20.30 -19.30
CA VAL A 261 3.04 19.12 -19.23
C VAL A 261 3.69 18.86 -20.59
N ILE A 262 4.93 18.41 -20.59
CA ILE A 262 5.65 17.96 -21.78
C ILE A 262 5.91 16.48 -21.62
N ARG A 263 5.51 15.67 -22.60
CA ARG A 263 5.75 14.23 -22.59
C ARG A 263 7.24 13.91 -22.74
N VAL A 264 7.68 12.84 -22.13
CA VAL A 264 9.05 12.36 -22.29
C VAL A 264 9.30 12.05 -23.79
N GLY A 265 10.37 12.61 -24.33
CA GLY A 265 10.72 12.48 -25.78
C GLY A 265 10.03 13.47 -26.69
N ASP A 266 9.23 14.41 -26.19
CA ASP A 266 8.58 15.50 -26.93
C ASP A 266 9.04 16.87 -26.40
N ASN A 267 8.75 17.93 -27.15
CA ASN A 267 8.97 19.32 -26.77
C ASN A 267 7.67 20.14 -26.78
N THR A 268 6.54 19.53 -27.09
CA THR A 268 5.25 20.20 -27.22
C THR A 268 4.57 20.35 -25.87
N PRO A 269 4.33 21.57 -25.36
CA PRO A 269 3.63 21.76 -24.10
C PRO A 269 2.13 21.50 -24.28
N ILE A 270 1.57 20.66 -23.43
CA ILE A 270 0.14 20.33 -23.35
C ILE A 270 -0.44 21.08 -22.15
N PRO A 271 -1.37 22.04 -22.37
CA PRO A 271 -1.99 22.76 -21.26
C PRO A 271 -2.79 21.84 -20.35
N ILE A 272 -2.71 22.06 -19.04
CA ILE A 272 -3.47 21.31 -18.03
C ILE A 272 -4.14 22.26 -17.05
N ASP A 273 -5.35 21.91 -16.68
CA ASP A 273 -6.11 22.53 -15.58
C ASP A 273 -6.44 21.48 -14.54
N ILE A 274 -5.63 21.42 -13.49
CA ILE A 274 -5.77 20.45 -12.41
C ILE A 274 -5.83 21.16 -11.05
N ARG A 275 -6.57 20.55 -10.12
CA ARG A 275 -6.44 20.85 -8.70
C ARG A 275 -5.48 19.86 -8.06
N LEU A 276 -4.44 20.35 -7.39
CA LEU A 276 -3.43 19.52 -6.76
C LEU A 276 -3.73 19.31 -5.27
N ILE A 277 -3.69 18.04 -4.84
CA ILE A 277 -3.73 17.64 -3.44
C ILE A 277 -2.51 16.76 -3.21
N CYS A 278 -1.68 17.08 -2.21
CA CYS A 278 -0.50 16.30 -1.85
C CYS A 278 -0.65 15.72 -0.45
N ALA A 279 -0.02 14.59 -0.19
CA ALA A 279 0.07 14.04 1.16
C ALA A 279 1.48 13.52 1.46
N THR A 280 1.86 13.56 2.74
CA THR A 280 3.11 12.96 3.23
C THR A 280 3.04 12.70 4.74
N ASN A 281 3.85 11.76 5.21
CA ASN A 281 4.14 11.53 6.63
C ASN A 281 5.48 12.16 7.07
N ARG A 282 6.23 12.74 6.12
CA ARG A 282 7.56 13.32 6.38
C ARG A 282 7.45 14.80 6.75
N ASP A 283 8.39 15.27 7.55
CA ASP A 283 8.59 16.70 7.85
C ASP A 283 9.29 17.37 6.65
N LEU A 284 8.50 17.96 5.74
CA LEU A 284 9.04 18.62 4.55
C LEU A 284 9.91 19.84 4.90
N PRO A 285 9.57 20.70 5.87
CA PRO A 285 10.47 21.75 6.37
C PRO A 285 11.84 21.24 6.81
N GLU A 286 11.91 20.10 7.50
CA GLU A 286 13.19 19.47 7.87
C GLU A 286 13.95 18.97 6.63
N MET A 287 13.27 18.28 5.72
CA MET A 287 13.85 17.83 4.45
C MET A 287 14.39 18.99 3.60
N VAL A 288 13.79 20.18 3.66
CA VAL A 288 14.32 21.39 2.99
C VAL A 288 15.63 21.81 3.64
N ARG A 289 15.71 21.83 4.97
CA ARG A 289 16.96 22.18 5.69
C ARG A 289 18.10 21.21 5.39
N GLU A 290 17.78 19.93 5.18
CA GLU A 290 18.72 18.87 4.82
C GLU A 290 19.07 18.84 3.33
N GLY A 291 18.41 19.64 2.48
CA GLY A 291 18.62 19.66 1.03
C GLY A 291 17.98 18.47 0.28
N HIS A 292 17.07 17.74 0.92
CA HIS A 292 16.36 16.61 0.32
C HIS A 292 15.05 17.01 -0.35
N PHE A 293 14.50 18.19 -0.02
CA PHE A 293 13.30 18.74 -0.64
C PHE A 293 13.53 20.21 -1.04
N ARG A 294 12.96 20.62 -2.16
CA ARG A 294 13.12 21.98 -2.66
C ARG A 294 12.16 22.93 -1.95
N GLU A 295 12.69 24.04 -1.49
CA GLU A 295 11.92 25.09 -0.82
C GLU A 295 10.86 25.71 -1.73
N ASP A 296 11.21 25.96 -3.00
CA ASP A 296 10.30 26.54 -3.99
C ASP A 296 9.10 25.63 -4.30
N LEU A 297 9.33 24.31 -4.34
CA LEU A 297 8.25 23.33 -4.49
C LEU A 297 7.37 23.29 -3.23
N LEU A 298 7.97 23.32 -2.04
CA LEU A 298 7.21 23.33 -0.78
C LEU A 298 6.24 24.51 -0.75
N TYR A 299 6.68 25.72 -1.06
CA TYR A 299 5.79 26.88 -1.12
C TYR A 299 4.68 26.73 -2.16
N ARG A 300 4.95 26.04 -3.27
CA ARG A 300 3.95 25.84 -4.33
C ARG A 300 2.88 24.83 -3.97
N VAL A 301 3.24 23.75 -3.28
CA VAL A 301 2.27 22.69 -2.90
C VAL A 301 1.57 22.97 -1.58
N ASN A 302 2.16 23.77 -0.70
CA ASN A 302 1.68 24.07 0.64
C ASN A 302 0.91 25.40 0.71
N THR A 303 -0.04 25.62 -0.22
CA THR A 303 -0.91 26.81 -0.14
C THR A 303 -1.85 26.72 1.06
N ILE A 304 -2.43 25.54 1.28
CA ILE A 304 -3.23 25.22 2.47
C ILE A 304 -2.65 23.96 3.10
N HIS A 305 -2.31 24.06 4.38
CA HIS A 305 -1.83 22.93 5.17
C HIS A 305 -2.97 22.34 6.00
N LEU A 306 -3.14 21.02 5.91
CA LEU A 306 -4.09 20.24 6.71
C LEU A 306 -3.34 19.11 7.40
N GLU A 307 -3.39 19.09 8.72
CA GLU A 307 -2.78 18.05 9.53
C GLU A 307 -3.84 17.11 10.08
N ILE A 308 -3.65 15.80 9.88
CA ILE A 308 -4.53 14.78 10.48
C ILE A 308 -3.88 14.31 11.77
N PRO A 309 -4.53 14.52 12.94
CA PRO A 309 -3.99 14.07 14.20
C PRO A 309 -3.89 12.54 14.25
N PRO A 310 -2.88 11.98 14.92
CA PRO A 310 -2.78 10.55 15.14
C PRO A 310 -3.95 10.03 15.98
N LEU A 311 -4.26 8.74 15.86
CA LEU A 311 -5.47 8.15 16.48
C LEU A 311 -5.44 8.26 18.02
N ARG A 312 -4.25 8.19 18.63
CA ARG A 312 -4.06 8.37 20.10
C ARG A 312 -4.46 9.76 20.62
N GLU A 313 -4.51 10.79 19.77
CA GLU A 313 -4.95 12.15 20.11
C GLU A 313 -6.44 12.39 19.87
N ARG A 314 -7.16 11.35 19.39
CA ARG A 314 -8.62 11.36 19.16
C ARG A 314 -9.29 10.09 19.68
N PRO A 315 -9.17 9.79 20.99
CA PRO A 315 -9.66 8.54 21.59
C PRO A 315 -11.18 8.37 21.47
N GLU A 316 -11.93 9.46 21.31
CA GLU A 316 -13.38 9.43 21.09
C GLU A 316 -13.75 8.74 19.77
N ASP A 317 -12.87 8.78 18.76
CA ASP A 317 -13.11 8.24 17.43
C ASP A 317 -12.80 6.74 17.36
N ILE A 318 -12.05 6.17 18.32
CA ILE A 318 -11.58 4.78 18.26
C ILE A 318 -12.73 3.78 18.23
N ILE A 319 -13.67 3.89 19.18
CA ILE A 319 -14.78 2.93 19.28
C ILE A 319 -15.76 3.04 18.09
N PRO A 320 -16.17 4.23 17.65
CA PRO A 320 -16.96 4.36 16.43
C PRO A 320 -16.27 3.77 15.19
N LEU A 321 -14.96 4.01 15.01
CA LEU A 321 -14.20 3.41 13.92
C LEU A 321 -14.14 1.89 14.03
N ALA A 322 -13.89 1.34 15.23
CA ALA A 322 -13.89 -0.09 15.48
C ALA A 322 -15.24 -0.73 15.09
N ARG A 323 -16.37 -0.09 15.43
CA ARG A 323 -17.70 -0.55 15.06
C ARG A 323 -17.92 -0.53 13.53
N ILE A 324 -17.49 0.52 12.85
CA ILE A 324 -17.54 0.60 11.37
C ILE A 324 -16.76 -0.55 10.74
N PHE A 325 -15.59 -0.89 11.27
CA PHE A 325 -14.80 -2.02 10.78
C PHE A 325 -15.43 -3.37 11.11
N LEU A 326 -16.01 -3.53 12.30
CA LEU A 326 -16.77 -4.74 12.63
C LEU A 326 -17.93 -4.96 11.66
N GLU A 327 -18.72 -3.94 11.36
CA GLU A 327 -19.80 -4.03 10.38
C GLU A 327 -19.29 -4.37 8.99
N LYS A 328 -18.19 -3.71 8.55
CA LYS A 328 -17.57 -3.94 7.25
C LYS A 328 -17.12 -5.40 7.09
N TYR A 329 -16.39 -5.91 8.06
CA TYR A 329 -15.82 -7.26 7.98
C TYR A 329 -16.84 -8.36 8.32
N ALA A 330 -17.80 -8.10 9.20
CA ALA A 330 -18.91 -9.02 9.44
C ALA A 330 -19.74 -9.24 8.16
N ALA A 331 -20.02 -8.17 7.43
CA ALA A 331 -20.68 -8.27 6.12
C ALA A 331 -19.81 -9.03 5.09
N LEU A 332 -18.49 -8.76 5.06
CA LEU A 332 -17.56 -9.42 4.14
C LEU A 332 -17.47 -10.94 4.41
N TYR A 333 -17.37 -11.33 5.67
CA TYR A 333 -17.25 -12.74 6.09
C TYR A 333 -18.59 -13.43 6.32
N LYS A 334 -19.73 -12.75 6.03
CA LYS A 334 -21.10 -13.27 6.22
C LYS A 334 -21.33 -13.76 7.66
N ARG A 335 -20.81 -13.05 8.65
CA ARG A 335 -20.99 -13.30 10.09
C ARG A 335 -21.92 -12.26 10.70
N ALA A 336 -22.53 -12.59 11.85
CA ALA A 336 -23.20 -11.61 12.67
C ALA A 336 -22.20 -10.59 13.22
N VAL A 337 -22.60 -9.31 13.31
CA VAL A 337 -21.75 -8.27 13.90
C VAL A 337 -21.63 -8.52 15.40
N PRO A 338 -20.46 -8.83 15.94
CA PRO A 338 -20.27 -9.03 17.38
C PRO A 338 -20.33 -7.69 18.11
N THR A 339 -20.70 -7.72 19.38
CA THR A 339 -20.62 -6.56 20.27
C THR A 339 -19.25 -6.50 20.96
N LEU A 340 -18.76 -5.30 21.23
CA LEU A 340 -17.55 -5.11 22.03
C LEU A 340 -17.91 -5.19 23.52
N SER A 341 -17.13 -5.95 24.30
CA SER A 341 -17.24 -5.93 25.76
C SER A 341 -16.70 -4.61 26.33
N PRO A 342 -17.12 -4.21 27.54
CA PRO A 342 -16.55 -3.01 28.19
C PRO A 342 -15.03 -3.08 28.37
N ASP A 343 -14.49 -4.27 28.62
CA ASP A 343 -13.04 -4.50 28.70
C ASP A 343 -12.33 -4.30 27.36
N ALA A 344 -12.91 -4.83 26.29
CA ALA A 344 -12.40 -4.60 24.93
C ALA A 344 -12.43 -3.11 24.55
N GLU A 345 -13.53 -2.40 24.84
CA GLU A 345 -13.61 -0.96 24.57
C GLU A 345 -12.55 -0.17 25.36
N LYS A 346 -12.28 -0.56 26.61
CA LYS A 346 -11.22 0.05 27.42
C LYS A 346 -9.84 -0.17 26.82
N GLN A 347 -9.52 -1.42 26.47
CA GLN A 347 -8.23 -1.76 25.86
C GLN A 347 -8.03 -1.02 24.52
N LEU A 348 -9.06 -0.94 23.67
CA LEU A 348 -9.00 -0.20 22.41
C LEU A 348 -8.68 1.28 22.63
N ARG A 349 -9.24 1.92 23.68
CA ARG A 349 -8.99 3.34 23.98
C ARG A 349 -7.60 3.59 24.57
N GLU A 350 -7.08 2.65 25.35
CA GLU A 350 -5.79 2.77 26.04
C GLU A 350 -4.60 2.40 25.16
N TYR A 351 -4.84 1.67 24.07
CA TYR A 351 -3.77 1.25 23.16
C TYR A 351 -3.24 2.43 22.31
N PRO A 352 -1.92 2.59 22.12
CA PRO A 352 -1.32 3.78 21.52
C PRO A 352 -1.51 3.91 20.01
N TRP A 353 -1.91 2.87 19.31
CA TRP A 353 -2.19 2.85 17.86
C TRP A 353 -1.11 3.53 17.00
N MET A 354 0.13 3.04 17.09
CA MET A 354 1.26 3.60 16.34
C MET A 354 1.04 3.52 14.82
N GLY A 355 0.33 2.52 14.33
CA GLY A 355 -0.12 2.39 12.94
C GLY A 355 -1.48 3.01 12.67
N ASN A 356 -2.03 3.78 13.62
CA ASN A 356 -3.27 4.55 13.50
C ASN A 356 -4.49 3.70 13.07
N ILE A 357 -5.32 4.25 12.17
CA ILE A 357 -6.55 3.59 11.70
C ILE A 357 -6.25 2.28 10.96
N ARG A 358 -5.13 2.20 10.24
CA ARG A 358 -4.74 0.96 9.54
C ARG A 358 -4.46 -0.18 10.52
N GLU A 359 -3.78 0.11 11.63
CA GLU A 359 -3.53 -0.87 12.68
C GLU A 359 -4.83 -1.28 13.40
N LEU A 360 -5.69 -0.29 13.73
CA LEU A 360 -7.00 -0.57 14.32
C LEU A 360 -7.84 -1.46 13.39
N GLU A 361 -7.90 -1.15 12.10
CA GLU A 361 -8.64 -1.93 11.11
C GLU A 361 -8.17 -3.38 11.07
N HIS A 362 -6.86 -3.62 10.99
CA HIS A 362 -6.30 -4.98 11.02
C HIS A 362 -6.54 -5.71 12.33
N ALA A 363 -6.45 -5.01 13.47
CA ALA A 363 -6.72 -5.63 14.77
C ALA A 363 -8.18 -6.08 14.89
N ILE A 364 -9.13 -5.26 14.45
CA ILE A 364 -10.55 -5.59 14.44
C ILE A 364 -10.86 -6.74 13.46
N GLU A 365 -10.29 -6.72 12.26
CA GLU A 365 -10.43 -7.80 11.30
C GLU A 365 -9.93 -9.13 11.86
N LYS A 366 -8.71 -9.15 12.42
CA LYS A 366 -8.12 -10.30 13.06
C LYS A 366 -8.98 -10.82 14.22
N ALA A 367 -9.45 -9.93 15.08
CA ALA A 367 -10.30 -10.29 16.21
C ALA A 367 -11.61 -10.95 15.74
N LEU A 368 -12.25 -10.41 14.69
CA LEU A 368 -13.47 -10.98 14.12
C LEU A 368 -13.26 -12.38 13.52
N ILE A 369 -12.09 -12.62 12.89
CA ILE A 369 -11.77 -13.94 12.30
C ILE A 369 -11.58 -15.00 13.40
N ILE A 370 -10.89 -14.63 14.49
CA ILE A 370 -10.50 -15.57 15.56
C ILE A 370 -11.64 -15.80 16.56
N ALA A 371 -12.53 -14.84 16.75
CA ALA A 371 -13.59 -14.95 17.73
C ALA A 371 -14.67 -15.97 17.35
N ASP A 372 -15.02 -16.83 18.30
CA ASP A 372 -16.06 -17.87 18.12
C ASP A 372 -17.45 -17.45 18.68
N GLY A 373 -17.57 -16.25 19.26
CA GLY A 373 -18.78 -15.81 19.98
C GLY A 373 -19.40 -14.52 19.45
N PRO A 374 -20.61 -14.16 19.94
CA PRO A 374 -21.29 -12.93 19.56
C PRO A 374 -20.72 -11.67 20.23
N MET A 375 -19.71 -11.80 21.07
CA MET A 375 -19.07 -10.70 21.82
C MET A 375 -17.56 -10.83 21.71
N LEU A 376 -16.90 -9.71 21.39
CA LEU A 376 -15.45 -9.57 21.42
C LEU A 376 -15.02 -9.06 22.79
N ASP A 377 -14.22 -9.83 23.50
CA ASP A 377 -13.56 -9.44 24.75
C ASP A 377 -12.14 -8.94 24.51
N GLY A 378 -11.47 -8.44 25.55
CA GLY A 378 -10.09 -7.96 25.45
C GLY A 378 -9.09 -9.03 25.00
N ARG A 379 -9.37 -10.31 25.29
CA ARG A 379 -8.51 -11.43 24.82
C ARG A 379 -8.65 -11.68 23.33
N SER A 380 -9.84 -11.51 22.79
CA SER A 380 -10.12 -11.66 21.35
C SER A 380 -9.39 -10.62 20.52
N LEU A 381 -9.16 -9.43 21.04
CA LEU A 381 -8.40 -8.37 20.37
C LEU A 381 -6.92 -8.73 20.20
N ASN A 382 -6.38 -9.56 21.11
CA ASN A 382 -4.97 -9.99 21.09
C ASN A 382 -4.00 -8.84 20.75
N LEU A 383 -4.25 -7.67 21.35
CA LEU A 383 -3.35 -6.53 21.24
C LEU A 383 -2.06 -6.87 22.00
N PRO A 384 -0.88 -6.56 21.46
CA PRO A 384 0.36 -6.65 22.22
C PRO A 384 0.18 -5.88 23.51
N GLU A 385 0.54 -6.49 24.65
CA GLU A 385 0.56 -5.73 25.91
C GLU A 385 1.36 -4.47 25.63
N ALA A 386 0.75 -3.31 25.84
CA ALA A 386 1.47 -2.05 25.80
C ALA A 386 2.59 -2.24 26.85
N GLN A 387 3.78 -2.58 26.39
CA GLN A 387 4.96 -2.50 27.25
C GLN A 387 4.93 -1.06 27.72
N GLY A 388 4.49 -0.92 28.97
CA GLY A 388 4.28 0.38 29.58
C GLY A 388 5.45 1.25 29.19
N ALA A 389 5.17 2.36 28.53
CA ALA A 389 6.09 3.46 28.52
C ALA A 389 6.33 3.77 30.00
N THR A 390 7.26 3.06 30.59
CA THR A 390 7.94 3.60 31.74
C THR A 390 8.36 4.98 31.26
N PRO A 391 7.89 6.06 31.89
CA PRO A 391 8.42 7.36 31.56
C PRO A 391 9.93 7.15 31.66
N ALA A 392 10.62 7.43 30.53
CA ALA A 392 12.05 7.51 30.56
C ALA A 392 12.34 8.54 31.65
N THR A 393 12.47 8.07 32.91
CA THR A 393 13.24 8.76 33.90
C THR A 393 14.50 9.06 33.13
N LYS A 394 14.78 10.34 32.94
CA LYS A 394 16.09 10.84 32.58
C LYS A 394 17.08 10.21 33.55
N ALA A 395 17.44 8.96 33.30
CA ALA A 395 18.66 8.41 33.80
C ALA A 395 19.72 9.17 32.96
N ASP A 396 20.48 9.95 33.66
CA ASP A 396 21.70 10.57 33.19
C ASP A 396 22.37 9.63 32.19
N ALA A 397 22.59 10.11 30.96
CA ALA A 397 23.31 9.36 29.96
C ALA A 397 24.69 9.02 30.53
N PRO A 398 24.98 7.73 30.81
CA PRO A 398 26.37 7.35 30.99
C PRO A 398 27.01 7.54 29.62
N GLY A 399 28.13 8.19 29.59
CA GLY A 399 28.90 8.49 28.40
C GLY A 399 29.02 7.29 27.48
N ALA A 400 29.10 7.58 26.18
CA ALA A 400 29.07 6.65 25.06
C ALA A 400 29.70 5.30 25.39
N THR A 401 28.87 4.31 25.70
CA THR A 401 29.29 2.94 25.94
C THR A 401 29.75 2.38 24.59
N THR A 402 31.00 2.06 24.48
CA THR A 402 31.55 1.43 23.29
C THR A 402 30.91 0.05 23.08
N LEU A 403 30.91 -0.46 21.87
CA LEU A 403 30.40 -1.80 21.56
C LEU A 403 31.09 -2.88 22.43
N GLU A 404 32.34 -2.66 22.78
CA GLU A 404 33.15 -3.50 23.68
C GLU A 404 32.62 -3.50 25.12
N GLU A 405 32.22 -2.37 25.66
CA GLU A 405 31.64 -2.27 26.99
C GLU A 405 30.25 -2.92 27.08
N MET A 406 29.42 -2.77 26.05
CA MET A 406 28.14 -3.48 25.95
C MET A 406 28.35 -5.00 25.89
N GLU A 407 29.28 -5.45 25.09
CA GLU A 407 29.64 -6.85 24.98
C GLU A 407 30.16 -7.43 26.33
N TYR A 408 31.01 -6.69 27.02
CA TYR A 408 31.49 -7.05 28.36
C TYR A 408 30.33 -7.20 29.37
N GLN A 409 29.41 -6.23 29.40
CA GLN A 409 28.25 -6.28 30.30
C GLN A 409 27.33 -7.45 30.00
N MET A 410 27.04 -7.74 28.72
CA MET A 410 26.23 -8.87 28.32
C MET A 410 26.85 -10.22 28.69
N ILE A 411 28.15 -10.38 28.51
CA ILE A 411 28.88 -11.60 28.87
C ILE A 411 28.86 -11.79 30.40
N LYS A 412 29.16 -10.74 31.16
CA LYS A 412 29.16 -10.76 32.64
C LYS A 412 27.79 -11.12 33.16
N ALA A 413 26.74 -10.46 32.70
CA ALA A 413 25.36 -10.75 33.13
C ALA A 413 24.93 -12.20 32.80
N ALA A 414 25.34 -12.75 31.65
CA ALA A 414 25.06 -14.14 31.32
C ALA A 414 25.79 -15.14 32.24
N ILE A 415 27.06 -14.87 32.59
CA ILE A 415 27.84 -15.71 33.51
C ILE A 415 27.24 -15.69 34.91
N ASP A 416 26.90 -14.52 35.42
CA ASP A 416 26.31 -14.34 36.77
C ASP A 416 24.94 -15.04 36.85
N LYS A 417 24.11 -14.90 35.81
CA LYS A 417 22.77 -15.53 35.76
C LYS A 417 22.82 -17.06 35.81
N PHE A 418 23.82 -17.66 35.21
CA PHE A 418 23.99 -19.13 35.21
C PHE A 418 25.06 -19.63 36.18
N SER A 419 25.41 -18.84 37.18
CA SER A 419 26.32 -19.19 38.26
C SER A 419 27.65 -19.85 37.75
N GLY A 420 28.19 -19.29 36.69
CA GLY A 420 29.44 -19.75 36.10
C GLY A 420 29.34 -20.93 35.13
N ASN A 421 28.14 -21.38 34.78
CA ASN A 421 27.96 -22.43 33.78
C ASN A 421 28.13 -21.90 32.34
N LEU A 422 29.35 -21.99 31.83
CA LEU A 422 29.75 -21.43 30.52
C LEU A 422 28.97 -22.03 29.34
N SER A 423 28.47 -23.26 29.44
CA SER A 423 27.72 -23.88 28.36
C SER A 423 26.31 -23.29 28.23
N LEU A 424 25.64 -23.01 29.34
CA LEU A 424 24.33 -22.37 29.36
C LEU A 424 24.44 -20.87 29.02
N ALA A 425 25.46 -20.19 29.52
CA ALA A 425 25.73 -18.79 29.18
C ALA A 425 26.02 -18.60 27.69
N ALA A 426 26.82 -19.46 27.06
CA ALA A 426 27.10 -19.43 25.64
C ALA A 426 25.85 -19.65 24.80
N ASN A 427 25.00 -20.59 25.21
CA ASN A 427 23.74 -20.88 24.53
C ASN A 427 22.77 -19.70 24.57
N GLN A 428 22.67 -18.99 25.72
CA GLN A 428 21.85 -17.78 25.87
C GLN A 428 22.37 -16.64 24.99
N LEU A 429 23.69 -16.51 24.85
CA LEU A 429 24.32 -15.48 24.02
C LEU A 429 24.36 -15.84 22.54
N GLY A 430 23.91 -17.02 22.13
CA GLY A 430 23.93 -17.45 20.75
C GLY A 430 25.32 -17.70 20.17
N ILE A 431 26.35 -17.95 21.02
CA ILE A 431 27.74 -18.17 20.62
C ILE A 431 28.26 -19.53 21.08
N SER A 432 29.35 -19.99 20.46
CA SER A 432 30.00 -21.24 20.91
C SER A 432 30.67 -21.05 22.28
N ARG A 433 30.75 -22.14 23.08
CA ARG A 433 31.47 -22.12 24.36
C ARG A 433 32.93 -21.68 24.19
N GLN A 434 33.58 -22.03 23.07
CA GLN A 434 34.93 -21.62 22.77
C GLN A 434 35.04 -20.10 22.51
N THR A 435 34.06 -19.56 21.80
CA THR A 435 33.98 -18.11 21.53
C THR A 435 33.76 -17.33 22.82
N LEU A 436 32.89 -17.83 23.72
CA LEU A 436 32.67 -17.23 25.03
C LEU A 436 33.94 -17.24 25.85
N TYR A 437 34.67 -18.35 25.90
CA TYR A 437 35.94 -18.47 26.62
C TYR A 437 37.00 -17.49 26.11
N ASN A 438 37.16 -17.35 24.81
CA ASN A 438 38.07 -16.41 24.18
C ASN A 438 37.73 -14.96 24.53
N LYS A 439 36.42 -14.61 24.55
CA LYS A 439 35.96 -13.28 24.92
C LYS A 439 36.14 -13.00 26.41
N MET A 440 35.86 -13.95 27.28
CA MET A 440 36.18 -13.84 28.73
C MET A 440 37.66 -13.55 28.96
N LYS A 441 38.55 -14.32 28.32
CA LYS A 441 40.01 -14.09 28.42
C LYS A 441 40.43 -12.70 27.91
N ARG A 442 39.75 -12.19 26.89
CA ARG A 442 39.98 -10.83 26.35
C ARG A 442 39.58 -9.74 27.33
N PHE A 443 38.48 -9.95 28.05
CA PHE A 443 37.85 -9.00 29.00
C PHE A 443 38.32 -9.19 30.45
N GLY A 444 39.14 -10.18 30.73
CA GLY A 444 39.66 -10.43 32.09
C GLY A 444 38.62 -10.99 33.07
N LEU A 445 37.60 -11.73 32.55
CA LEU A 445 36.55 -12.39 33.31
C LEU A 445 36.91 -13.83 33.65
#